data_32dedc65fe00b8e967758176c566685a
#
_entry.id   32dedc65fe00b8e967758176c566685a
#
_cell.length_a   1.000
_cell.length_b   1.000
_cell.length_c   1.000
_cell.angle_alpha   90.00
_cell.angle_beta   90.00
_cell.angle_gamma   90.00
#
_symmetry.space_group_name_H-M   'P 1'
#
loop_
_entity.id
_entity.type
_entity.pdbx_description
1 polymer ?
#
loop_
_entity_poly.entity_id
_entity_poly.type
_entity_poly.pdbx_seq_one_letter_code
_entity_poly.pdbx_strand_id
1 'polypeptide(L)'
;GDDRRQRQMCIRDRLIIDELDEAKTQLKDMLLGKFGESSKTVVVEEFLEGIEMSCFVLFDGKNYKVLPYAKDYKRIGENDTGLNTGGMGSVSPVPFLDKKLKQKIEDKIIKPTVEGIKNENIDYKGFIFIGLINVKNEPYVIEYNVRMGDPETQVVLSRLKNDFVDVLTCCENQTLDKIDFHFDMKTYTNVVLA
;
A
#
# COMPACT_ATOMS: atom_id res chain seq x y z
N GLY A 1 -10.12 18.66 6.70
CA GLY A 1 -10.76 18.06 7.88
C GLY A 1 -10.91 16.55 7.81
N ASP A 2 -10.92 15.98 6.61
CA ASP A 2 -11.20 14.53 6.39
C ASP A 2 -9.96 13.65 6.52
N ASP A 3 -8.80 14.16 6.22
CA ASP A 3 -7.53 13.43 6.24
C ASP A 3 -7.11 12.94 7.65
N ARG A 4 -7.41 13.72 8.70
CA ARG A 4 -7.17 13.30 10.08
C ARG A 4 -8.08 12.14 10.53
N ARG A 5 -9.32 12.08 10.05
CA ARG A 5 -10.25 10.98 10.37
C ARG A 5 -9.83 9.70 9.69
N GLN A 6 -9.37 9.77 8.45
CA GLN A 6 -8.91 8.61 7.69
C GLN A 6 -7.61 8.04 8.28
N ARG A 7 -6.66 8.90 8.69
CA ARG A 7 -5.46 8.48 9.44
C ARG A 7 -5.79 7.85 10.79
N GLN A 8 -6.81 8.36 11.49
CA GLN A 8 -7.28 7.76 12.75
C GLN A 8 -8.01 6.43 12.56
N MET A 9 -8.70 6.23 11.42
CA MET A 9 -9.40 4.98 11.13
C MET A 9 -8.42 3.81 10.93
N CYS A 10 -7.38 3.99 10.14
CA CYS A 10 -6.36 2.94 9.89
C CYS A 10 -5.60 2.49 11.15
N ILE A 11 -5.57 3.31 12.21
CA ILE A 11 -4.90 2.98 13.48
C ILE A 11 -5.85 2.31 14.48
N ARG A 12 -7.17 2.51 14.34
CA ARG A 12 -8.17 2.11 15.34
C ARG A 12 -8.93 0.84 15.02
N ASP A 13 -8.94 0.40 13.79
CA ASP A 13 -9.79 -0.69 13.30
C ASP A 13 -9.06 -2.03 13.15
N ARG A 14 -7.76 -2.08 13.39
CA ARG A 14 -6.98 -3.32 13.33
C ARG A 14 -6.35 -3.63 14.70
N LEU A 15 -6.67 -4.82 15.20
CA LEU A 15 -6.13 -5.33 16.46
C LEU A 15 -5.26 -6.56 16.17
N ILE A 16 -4.06 -6.59 16.74
CA ILE A 16 -3.18 -7.75 16.78
C ILE A 16 -3.24 -8.27 18.21
N ILE A 17 -3.69 -9.51 18.40
CA ILE A 17 -3.94 -10.07 19.72
C ILE A 17 -3.37 -11.48 19.76
N ASP A 18 -2.48 -11.73 20.71
CA ASP A 18 -1.80 -13.02 20.85
C ASP A 18 -2.61 -14.01 21.72
N GLU A 19 -3.43 -13.50 22.66
CA GLU A 19 -4.17 -14.32 23.59
C GLU A 19 -5.62 -14.57 23.14
N LEU A 20 -6.04 -15.85 23.05
CA LEU A 20 -7.34 -16.23 22.51
C LEU A 20 -8.53 -15.64 23.28
N ASP A 21 -8.46 -15.57 24.59
CA ASP A 21 -9.59 -15.07 25.40
C ASP A 21 -9.70 -13.55 25.30
N GLU A 22 -8.57 -12.85 25.17
CA GLU A 22 -8.57 -11.44 24.83
C GLU A 22 -9.14 -11.21 23.43
N ALA A 23 -8.74 -12.02 22.44
CA ALA A 23 -9.26 -11.93 21.07
C ALA A 23 -10.79 -12.09 21.03
N LYS A 24 -11.35 -13.07 21.75
CA LYS A 24 -12.79 -13.26 21.86
C LYS A 24 -13.51 -12.05 22.49
N THR A 25 -12.90 -11.47 23.51
CA THR A 25 -13.45 -10.28 24.20
C THR A 25 -13.47 -9.08 23.25
N GLN A 26 -12.35 -8.80 22.59
CA GLN A 26 -12.24 -7.69 21.64
C GLN A 26 -13.16 -7.88 20.43
N LEU A 27 -13.27 -9.10 19.91
CA LEU A 27 -14.17 -9.41 18.81
C LEU A 27 -15.64 -9.13 19.19
N LYS A 28 -16.04 -9.54 20.40
CA LYS A 28 -17.39 -9.28 20.93
C LYS A 28 -17.64 -7.77 21.04
N ASP A 29 -16.68 -7.02 21.59
CA ASP A 29 -16.81 -5.56 21.72
C ASP A 29 -16.91 -4.87 20.36
N MET A 30 -16.13 -5.32 19.36
CA MET A 30 -16.21 -4.82 18.00
C MET A 30 -17.60 -5.03 17.41
N LEU A 31 -18.12 -6.26 17.47
CA LEU A 31 -19.44 -6.63 16.96
C LEU A 31 -20.59 -5.89 17.69
N LEU A 32 -20.39 -5.50 18.96
CA LEU A 32 -21.32 -4.70 19.74
C LEU A 32 -21.23 -3.18 19.44
N GLY A 33 -20.39 -2.78 18.48
CA GLY A 33 -20.33 -1.40 17.99
C GLY A 33 -19.21 -0.55 18.56
N LYS A 34 -18.12 -1.15 19.07
CA LYS A 34 -16.93 -0.42 19.55
C LYS A 34 -16.43 0.63 18.54
N PHE A 35 -16.56 0.36 17.24
CA PHE A 35 -16.18 1.25 16.14
C PHE A 35 -17.38 1.72 15.32
N GLY A 36 -18.59 1.71 15.90
CA GLY A 36 -19.83 2.12 15.25
C GLY A 36 -20.40 1.07 14.29
N GLU A 37 -21.22 1.50 13.34
CA GLU A 37 -21.91 0.62 12.39
C GLU A 37 -20.97 -0.21 11.51
N SER A 38 -19.78 0.31 11.20
CA SER A 38 -18.77 -0.39 10.40
C SER A 38 -18.24 -1.66 11.05
N SER A 39 -18.33 -1.76 12.38
CA SER A 39 -17.85 -2.92 13.13
C SER A 39 -18.87 -4.09 13.23
N LYS A 40 -20.01 -4.00 12.57
CA LYS A 40 -20.97 -5.11 12.46
C LYS A 40 -20.43 -6.30 11.66
N THR A 41 -19.43 -6.04 10.82
CA THR A 41 -18.70 -7.08 10.10
C THR A 41 -17.23 -6.99 10.47
N VAL A 42 -16.65 -8.08 10.93
CA VAL A 42 -15.23 -8.15 11.33
C VAL A 42 -14.54 -9.20 10.47
N VAL A 43 -13.37 -8.87 9.97
CA VAL A 43 -12.49 -9.79 9.26
C VAL A 43 -11.45 -10.31 10.25
N VAL A 44 -11.27 -11.62 10.30
CA VAL A 44 -10.20 -12.27 11.06
C VAL A 44 -9.20 -12.83 10.07
N GLU A 45 -7.97 -12.34 10.13
CA GLU A 45 -6.91 -12.68 9.20
C GLU A 45 -5.77 -13.42 9.89
N GLU A 46 -5.00 -14.17 9.12
CA GLU A 46 -3.75 -14.76 9.58
C GLU A 46 -2.78 -13.65 9.99
N PHE A 47 -2.10 -13.82 11.11
CA PHE A 47 -1.00 -12.95 11.48
C PHE A 47 0.22 -13.27 10.63
N LEU A 48 0.67 -12.29 9.85
CA LEU A 48 1.85 -12.42 9.00
C LEU A 48 3.04 -11.68 9.62
N GLU A 49 4.13 -12.41 9.84
CA GLU A 49 5.38 -11.84 10.32
C GLU A 49 6.35 -11.65 9.16
N GLY A 50 6.70 -10.39 8.87
CA GLY A 50 7.56 -10.07 7.73
C GLY A 50 7.90 -8.59 7.64
N ILE A 51 8.45 -8.19 6.50
CA ILE A 51 8.84 -6.80 6.25
C ILE A 51 7.83 -6.16 5.31
N GLU A 52 7.15 -5.12 5.78
CA GLU A 52 6.19 -4.36 4.99
C GLU A 52 6.86 -3.52 3.92
N MET A 53 6.19 -3.36 2.79
CA MET A 53 6.55 -2.46 1.70
C MET A 53 5.33 -2.06 0.89
N SER A 54 5.45 -0.98 0.14
CA SER A 54 4.39 -0.39 -0.68
C SER A 54 4.70 -0.57 -2.15
N CYS A 55 3.74 -1.11 -2.90
CA CYS A 55 3.76 -1.22 -4.35
C CYS A 55 2.73 -0.25 -4.93
N PHE A 56 3.09 0.43 -6.00
CA PHE A 56 2.23 1.40 -6.68
C PHE A 56 2.09 1.03 -8.15
N VAL A 57 0.86 0.93 -8.58
CA VAL A 57 0.50 0.63 -9.97
C VAL A 57 -0.34 1.78 -10.51
N LEU A 58 0.04 2.33 -11.65
CA LEU A 58 -0.82 3.22 -12.43
C LEU A 58 -1.55 2.38 -13.48
N PHE A 59 -2.87 2.42 -13.47
CA PHE A 59 -3.74 1.63 -14.34
C PHE A 59 -4.64 2.55 -15.16
N ASP A 60 -4.74 2.30 -16.47
CA ASP A 60 -5.52 3.11 -17.42
C ASP A 60 -6.85 2.47 -17.87
N GLY A 61 -7.23 1.37 -17.23
CA GLY A 61 -8.40 0.57 -17.63
C GLY A 61 -8.05 -0.60 -18.57
N LYS A 62 -6.89 -0.55 -19.22
CA LYS A 62 -6.40 -1.61 -20.15
C LYS A 62 -4.99 -2.06 -19.79
N ASN A 63 -4.09 -1.08 -19.64
CA ASN A 63 -2.68 -1.28 -19.41
C ASN A 63 -2.29 -0.79 -18.02
N TYR A 64 -1.13 -1.20 -17.54
CA TYR A 64 -0.60 -0.69 -16.28
C TYR A 64 0.89 -0.44 -16.35
N LYS A 65 1.36 0.41 -15.47
CA LYS A 65 2.79 0.63 -15.20
C LYS A 65 3.05 0.55 -13.71
N VAL A 66 4.13 -0.11 -13.34
CA VAL A 66 4.56 -0.19 -11.94
C VAL A 66 5.50 0.97 -11.65
N LEU A 67 5.18 1.72 -10.61
CA LEU A 67 6.01 2.79 -10.09
C LEU A 67 7.08 2.25 -9.11
N PRO A 68 8.07 3.05 -8.70
CA PRO A 68 9.03 2.60 -7.71
C PRO A 68 8.34 2.15 -6.42
N TYR A 69 8.81 1.02 -5.89
CA TYR A 69 8.40 0.56 -4.57
C TYR A 69 8.96 1.48 -3.49
N ALA A 70 8.26 1.56 -2.38
CA ALA A 70 8.72 2.27 -1.19
C ALA A 70 8.52 1.42 0.06
N LYS A 71 9.25 1.76 1.12
CA LYS A 71 8.99 1.29 2.47
C LYS A 71 8.65 2.49 3.33
N ASP A 72 7.53 2.43 4.03
CA ASP A 72 7.16 3.38 5.06
C ASP A 72 7.59 2.89 6.45
N TYR A 73 7.66 3.83 7.37
CA TYR A 73 7.95 3.60 8.79
C TYR A 73 6.81 4.17 9.61
N LYS A 74 6.05 3.30 10.25
CA LYS A 74 4.80 3.67 10.93
C LYS A 74 4.96 3.86 12.43
N ARG A 75 5.96 3.21 13.04
CA ARG A 75 6.11 3.23 14.50
C ARG A 75 6.86 4.45 14.99
N ILE A 76 6.40 5.01 16.11
CA ILE A 76 6.93 6.25 16.67
C ILE A 76 8.29 6.08 17.34
N GLY A 77 8.60 4.89 17.84
CA GLY A 77 9.82 4.60 18.57
C GLY A 77 10.97 4.09 17.71
N GLU A 78 12.16 4.13 18.27
CA GLU A 78 13.35 3.56 17.63
C GLU A 78 13.21 2.05 17.43
N ASN A 79 13.92 1.52 16.43
CA ASN A 79 13.91 0.08 16.09
C ASN A 79 12.50 -0.50 15.83
N ASP A 80 11.64 0.29 15.21
CA ASP A 80 10.28 -0.11 14.83
C ASP A 80 9.43 -0.54 16.04
N THR A 81 9.48 0.27 17.11
CA THR A 81 8.76 0.04 18.36
C THR A 81 7.72 1.12 18.65
N GLY A 82 6.85 0.87 19.63
CA GLY A 82 5.84 1.83 20.05
C GLY A 82 4.57 1.80 19.22
N LEU A 83 3.76 2.83 19.32
CA LEU A 83 2.48 2.93 18.65
C LEU A 83 2.64 3.21 17.16
N ASN A 84 1.73 2.68 16.37
CA ASN A 84 1.61 3.03 14.96
C ASN A 84 1.12 4.47 14.81
N THR A 85 1.71 5.16 13.83
CA THR A 85 1.33 6.51 13.41
C THR A 85 0.76 6.48 11.98
N GLY A 86 0.41 7.64 11.43
CA GLY A 86 0.07 7.78 10.02
C GLY A 86 1.26 7.69 9.05
N GLY A 87 2.47 7.48 9.58
CA GLY A 87 3.74 7.40 8.84
C GLY A 87 4.74 8.42 9.35
N MET A 88 5.90 7.92 9.82
CA MET A 88 7.02 8.74 10.30
C MET A 88 8.00 9.10 9.18
N GLY A 89 7.95 8.38 8.09
CA GLY A 89 8.82 8.59 6.93
C GLY A 89 8.76 7.43 5.95
N SER A 90 9.45 7.59 4.85
CA SER A 90 9.52 6.57 3.81
C SER A 90 10.85 6.60 3.06
N VAL A 91 11.18 5.50 2.39
CA VAL A 91 12.37 5.35 1.56
C VAL A 91 12.05 4.64 0.26
N SER A 92 12.66 5.08 -0.84
CA SER A 92 12.63 4.40 -2.14
C SER A 92 14.01 4.56 -2.82
N PRO A 93 14.59 3.51 -3.42
CA PRO A 93 14.08 2.15 -3.57
C PRO A 93 14.10 1.36 -2.27
N VAL A 94 13.34 0.25 -2.24
CA VAL A 94 13.33 -0.70 -1.12
C VAL A 94 14.59 -1.57 -1.17
N PRO A 95 15.47 -1.54 -0.15
CA PRO A 95 16.79 -2.17 -0.22
C PRO A 95 16.78 -3.70 -0.39
N PHE A 96 15.79 -4.37 0.20
CA PHE A 96 15.68 -5.84 0.17
C PHE A 96 14.88 -6.39 -1.02
N LEU A 97 14.37 -5.51 -1.89
CA LEU A 97 13.54 -5.90 -3.02
C LEU A 97 14.40 -6.27 -4.23
N ASP A 98 14.70 -7.55 -4.37
CA ASP A 98 15.46 -8.11 -5.48
C ASP A 98 14.58 -8.38 -6.73
N LYS A 99 15.22 -8.81 -7.83
CA LYS A 99 14.53 -9.14 -9.08
C LYS A 99 13.55 -10.30 -8.94
N LYS A 100 13.85 -11.29 -8.09
CA LYS A 100 12.99 -12.47 -7.91
C LYS A 100 11.72 -12.11 -7.17
N LEU A 101 11.85 -11.31 -6.11
CA LEU A 101 10.69 -10.85 -5.35
C LEU A 101 9.81 -9.93 -6.19
N LYS A 102 10.41 -9.01 -6.98
CA LYS A 102 9.65 -8.20 -7.96
C LYS A 102 8.84 -9.04 -8.92
N GLN A 103 9.45 -10.09 -9.48
CA GLN A 103 8.76 -10.99 -10.41
C GLN A 103 7.60 -11.72 -9.73
N LYS A 104 7.79 -12.18 -8.49
CA LYS A 104 6.69 -12.81 -7.73
C LYS A 104 5.54 -11.85 -7.47
N ILE A 105 5.84 -10.60 -7.10
CA ILE A 105 4.81 -9.57 -6.89
C ILE A 105 4.05 -9.31 -8.19
N GLU A 106 4.78 -9.19 -9.30
CA GLU A 106 4.19 -9.00 -10.62
C GLU A 106 3.23 -10.15 -10.98
N ASP A 107 3.71 -11.39 -10.89
CA ASP A 107 2.96 -12.56 -11.38
C ASP A 107 1.84 -12.99 -10.44
N LYS A 108 2.05 -12.89 -9.11
CA LYS A 108 1.08 -13.39 -8.12
C LYS A 108 0.08 -12.34 -7.64
N ILE A 109 0.41 -11.05 -7.79
CA ILE A 109 -0.38 -9.97 -7.20
C ILE A 109 -0.82 -8.95 -8.25
N ILE A 110 0.13 -8.29 -8.95
CA ILE A 110 -0.22 -7.18 -9.83
C ILE A 110 -1.06 -7.66 -11.02
N LYS A 111 -0.59 -8.66 -11.77
CA LYS A 111 -1.32 -9.20 -12.93
C LYS A 111 -2.70 -9.72 -12.55
N PRO A 112 -2.86 -10.58 -11.53
CA PRO A 112 -4.19 -11.03 -11.12
C PRO A 112 -5.11 -9.90 -10.65
N THR A 113 -4.57 -8.87 -9.99
CA THR A 113 -5.35 -7.69 -9.58
C THR A 113 -5.89 -6.94 -10.80
N VAL A 114 -5.02 -6.63 -11.76
CA VAL A 114 -5.40 -5.91 -12.98
C VAL A 114 -6.38 -6.73 -13.82
N GLU A 115 -6.15 -8.02 -13.96
CA GLU A 115 -7.06 -8.93 -14.66
C GLU A 115 -8.41 -9.04 -13.95
N GLY A 116 -8.41 -9.12 -12.61
CA GLY A 116 -9.63 -9.12 -11.80
C GLY A 116 -10.46 -7.86 -12.01
N ILE A 117 -9.85 -6.68 -11.98
CA ILE A 117 -10.53 -5.40 -12.25
C ILE A 117 -11.22 -5.42 -13.62
N LYS A 118 -10.53 -5.94 -14.66
CA LYS A 118 -11.09 -6.06 -16.01
C LYS A 118 -12.24 -7.06 -16.09
N ASN A 119 -12.06 -8.24 -15.51
CA ASN A 119 -13.03 -9.34 -15.55
C ASN A 119 -14.33 -9.00 -14.81
N GLU A 120 -14.20 -8.26 -13.71
CA GLU A 120 -15.36 -7.77 -12.93
C GLU A 120 -15.98 -6.50 -13.54
N ASN A 121 -15.47 -6.02 -14.68
CA ASN A 121 -15.92 -4.80 -15.36
C ASN A 121 -15.92 -3.56 -14.43
N ILE A 122 -14.94 -3.46 -13.55
CA ILE A 122 -14.77 -2.29 -12.68
C ILE A 122 -14.22 -1.14 -13.53
N ASP A 123 -15.00 -0.09 -13.69
CA ASP A 123 -14.56 1.12 -14.38
C ASP A 123 -13.63 1.93 -13.49
N TYR A 124 -12.33 1.70 -13.67
CA TYR A 124 -11.29 2.33 -12.87
C TYR A 124 -10.10 2.75 -13.73
N LYS A 125 -9.64 3.98 -13.51
CA LYS A 125 -8.35 4.51 -13.97
C LYS A 125 -7.69 5.25 -12.82
N GLY A 126 -6.39 5.08 -12.64
CA GLY A 126 -5.66 5.79 -11.58
C GLY A 126 -4.65 4.93 -10.85
N PHE A 127 -4.29 5.37 -9.66
CA PHE A 127 -3.30 4.71 -8.84
C PHE A 127 -3.91 3.62 -7.97
N ILE A 128 -3.29 2.46 -7.99
CA ILE A 128 -3.56 1.36 -7.07
C ILE A 128 -2.34 1.24 -6.14
N PHE A 129 -2.52 1.55 -4.88
CA PHE A 129 -1.59 1.23 -3.81
C PHE A 129 -1.86 -0.20 -3.34
N ILE A 130 -0.83 -1.00 -3.28
CA ILE A 130 -0.88 -2.36 -2.74
C ILE A 130 0.09 -2.42 -1.56
N GLY A 131 -0.45 -2.50 -0.35
CA GLY A 131 0.31 -2.78 0.85
C GLY A 131 0.73 -4.24 0.86
N LEU A 132 2.02 -4.48 0.92
CA LEU A 132 2.62 -5.81 0.86
C LEU A 132 3.40 -6.12 2.13
N ILE A 133 3.43 -7.39 2.49
CA ILE A 133 4.38 -7.93 3.46
C ILE A 133 5.19 -9.06 2.83
N ASN A 134 6.50 -8.96 2.96
CA ASN A 134 7.42 -10.01 2.52
C ASN A 134 7.69 -10.99 3.66
N VAL A 135 7.15 -12.19 3.56
CA VAL A 135 7.36 -13.29 4.51
C VAL A 135 8.28 -14.31 3.87
N LYS A 136 9.54 -14.37 4.30
CA LYS A 136 10.53 -15.36 3.80
C LYS A 136 10.64 -15.41 2.27
N ASN A 137 10.68 -14.25 1.61
CA ASN A 137 10.72 -14.07 0.15
C ASN A 137 9.43 -14.50 -0.59
N GLU A 138 8.31 -14.58 0.12
CA GLU A 138 6.98 -14.68 -0.47
C GLU A 138 6.19 -13.39 -0.17
N PRO A 139 5.62 -12.74 -1.20
CA PRO A 139 4.83 -11.54 -1.01
C PRO A 139 3.37 -11.89 -0.72
N TYR A 140 2.81 -11.22 0.28
CA TYR A 140 1.39 -11.26 0.62
C TYR A 140 0.81 -9.85 0.56
N VAL A 141 -0.48 -9.75 0.22
CA VAL A 141 -1.22 -8.49 0.24
C VAL A 141 -1.77 -8.25 1.64
N ILE A 142 -1.54 -7.04 2.17
CA ILE A 142 -2.15 -6.56 3.41
C ILE A 142 -3.42 -5.78 3.08
N GLU A 143 -3.34 -4.86 2.11
CA GLU A 143 -4.46 -3.99 1.76
C GLU A 143 -4.32 -3.42 0.35
N TYR A 144 -5.45 -2.99 -0.21
CA TYR A 144 -5.52 -2.18 -1.42
C TYR A 144 -6.08 -0.80 -1.10
N ASN A 145 -5.51 0.23 -1.73
CA ASN A 145 -6.03 1.58 -1.70
C ASN A 145 -6.05 2.16 -3.11
N VAL A 146 -7.10 2.90 -3.47
CA VAL A 146 -7.27 3.52 -4.80
C VAL A 146 -6.69 4.93 -4.83
N ARG A 147 -5.47 5.08 -4.32
CA ARG A 147 -4.71 6.34 -4.23
C ARG A 147 -3.23 6.05 -4.02
N MET A 148 -2.42 7.09 -4.09
CA MET A 148 -1.03 7.01 -3.65
C MET A 148 -0.93 6.95 -2.11
N GLY A 149 0.23 6.55 -1.59
CA GLY A 149 0.52 6.48 -0.17
C GLY A 149 0.99 7.81 0.43
N ASP A 150 0.85 7.96 1.72
CA ASP A 150 1.42 9.05 2.51
C ASP A 150 2.11 8.42 3.73
N PRO A 151 3.43 8.51 3.84
CA PRO A 151 4.35 9.47 3.20
C PRO A 151 5.12 8.96 1.96
N GLU A 152 4.68 7.92 1.27
CA GLU A 152 5.44 7.31 0.18
C GLU A 152 5.40 8.09 -1.14
N THR A 153 4.33 8.84 -1.40
CA THR A 153 4.18 9.64 -2.64
C THR A 153 5.40 10.51 -2.90
N GLN A 154 5.93 11.15 -1.86
CA GLN A 154 7.06 12.07 -1.95
C GLN A 154 8.33 11.39 -2.47
N VAL A 155 8.62 10.17 -2.00
CA VAL A 155 9.81 9.42 -2.44
C VAL A 155 9.61 8.68 -3.76
N VAL A 156 8.38 8.32 -4.09
CA VAL A 156 8.04 7.61 -5.34
C VAL A 156 8.03 8.56 -6.52
N LEU A 157 7.27 9.65 -6.44
CA LEU A 157 7.14 10.61 -7.54
C LEU A 157 8.43 11.41 -7.77
N SER A 158 9.21 11.70 -6.74
CA SER A 158 10.52 12.34 -6.91
C SER A 158 11.52 11.50 -7.71
N ARG A 159 11.29 10.20 -7.85
CA ARG A 159 12.09 9.32 -8.70
C ARG A 159 11.63 9.25 -10.14
N LEU A 160 10.39 9.63 -10.41
CA LEU A 160 9.86 9.64 -11.79
C LEU A 160 10.50 10.78 -12.57
N LYS A 161 11.14 10.48 -13.71
CA LYS A 161 11.79 11.46 -14.60
C LYS A 161 10.92 11.93 -15.74
N ASN A 162 9.85 11.21 -16.01
CA ASN A 162 8.86 11.61 -16.99
C ASN A 162 8.11 12.86 -16.52
N ASP A 163 7.66 13.69 -17.43
CA ASP A 163 6.68 14.72 -17.10
C ASP A 163 5.42 14.06 -16.53
N PHE A 164 5.00 14.51 -15.35
CA PHE A 164 3.90 13.87 -14.64
C PHE A 164 2.55 14.13 -15.31
N VAL A 165 2.39 15.28 -15.97
CA VAL A 165 1.17 15.59 -16.74
C VAL A 165 1.08 14.69 -17.96
N ASP A 166 2.19 14.41 -18.65
CA ASP A 166 2.22 13.47 -19.77
C ASP A 166 1.84 12.06 -19.33
N VAL A 167 2.34 11.60 -18.17
CA VAL A 167 1.98 10.30 -17.59
C VAL A 167 0.49 10.21 -17.30
N LEU A 168 -0.10 11.24 -16.68
CA LEU A 168 -1.54 11.28 -16.39
C LEU A 168 -2.38 11.36 -17.67
N THR A 169 -1.92 12.10 -18.67
CA THR A 169 -2.56 12.18 -19.99
C THR A 169 -2.56 10.83 -20.69
N CYS A 170 -1.44 10.09 -20.64
CA CYS A 170 -1.38 8.72 -21.16
C CYS A 170 -2.33 7.78 -20.41
N CYS A 171 -2.46 7.93 -19.11
CA CYS A 171 -3.40 7.15 -18.30
C CYS A 171 -4.85 7.42 -18.73
N GLU A 172 -5.24 8.69 -18.87
CA GLU A 172 -6.60 9.06 -19.29
C GLU A 172 -6.91 8.54 -20.69
N ASN A 173 -5.97 8.66 -21.61
CA ASN A 173 -6.13 8.22 -22.99
C ASN A 173 -5.96 6.70 -23.22
N GLN A 174 -5.74 5.92 -22.16
CA GLN A 174 -5.51 4.46 -22.25
C GLN A 174 -4.32 4.08 -23.14
N THR A 175 -3.23 4.83 -23.01
CA THR A 175 -2.01 4.68 -23.81
C THR A 175 -0.76 4.49 -22.96
N LEU A 176 -0.90 3.97 -21.75
CA LEU A 176 0.24 3.68 -20.86
C LEU A 176 1.23 2.68 -21.46
N ASP A 177 0.80 1.84 -22.39
CA ASP A 177 1.66 0.93 -23.14
C ASP A 177 2.65 1.67 -24.07
N LYS A 178 2.35 2.90 -24.48
CA LYS A 178 3.15 3.71 -25.41
C LYS A 178 4.18 4.60 -24.74
N ILE A 179 4.16 4.72 -23.43
CA ILE A 179 5.12 5.53 -22.68
C ILE A 179 6.07 4.66 -21.85
N ASP A 180 7.37 4.90 -21.96
CA ASP A 180 8.37 4.26 -21.10
C ASP A 180 8.60 5.09 -19.86
N PHE A 181 8.55 4.44 -18.70
CA PHE A 181 8.82 5.09 -17.43
C PHE A 181 10.31 5.06 -17.12
N HIS A 182 10.85 6.23 -16.81
CA HIS A 182 12.24 6.43 -16.43
C HIS A 182 12.33 6.87 -14.99
N PHE A 183 13.18 6.19 -14.21
CA PHE A 183 13.32 6.47 -12.78
C PHE A 183 14.74 6.85 -12.41
N ASP A 184 14.87 7.80 -11.50
CA ASP A 184 16.15 8.08 -10.86
C ASP A 184 16.60 6.88 -10.03
N MET A 185 17.88 6.53 -10.18
CA MET A 185 18.48 5.41 -9.44
C MET A 185 18.94 5.79 -8.03
N LYS A 186 18.88 7.08 -7.70
CA LYS A 186 19.21 7.56 -6.35
C LYS A 186 18.18 7.12 -5.32
N THR A 187 18.60 7.09 -4.08
CA THR A 187 17.72 6.86 -2.93
C THR A 187 17.09 8.18 -2.52
N TYR A 188 15.79 8.15 -2.33
CA TYR A 188 15.00 9.25 -1.80
C TYR A 188 14.43 8.85 -0.45
N THR A 189 14.53 9.74 0.51
CA THR A 189 14.02 9.55 1.87
C THR A 189 13.14 10.74 2.24
N ASN A 190 12.01 10.46 2.86
CA ASN A 190 11.13 11.45 3.45
C ASN A 190 11.08 11.22 4.95
N VAL A 191 11.11 12.31 5.71
CA VAL A 191 10.95 12.33 7.17
C VAL A 191 9.82 13.28 7.50
N VAL A 192 8.84 12.78 8.27
CA VAL A 192 7.71 13.59 8.74
C VAL A 192 8.10 14.24 10.05
N LEU A 193 8.09 15.58 10.07
CA LEU A 193 8.28 16.39 11.28
C LEU A 193 6.91 16.66 11.90
N ALA A 194 6.74 16.32 13.17
CA ALA A 194 5.50 16.48 13.93
C ALA A 194 5.72 17.27 15.21
#